data_6560853b702ea3228fdaecd463574826
#
_entry.id   6560853b702ea3228fdaecd463574826
#
_cell.length_a   1.000
_cell.length_b   1.000
_cell.length_c   1.000
_cell.angle_alpha   90.00
_cell.angle_beta   90.00
_cell.angle_gamma   90.00
#
_symmetry.space_group_name_H-M   'P 1'
#
loop_
_entity.id
_entity.type
_entity.pdbx_description
1 polymer ?
#
loop_
_entity_poly.entity_id
_entity_poly.type
_entity_poly.pdbx_seq_one_letter_code
_entity_poly.pdbx_strand_id
1 'polypeptide(L)'
;GKIVRMLKEAGAKAIHMCVSSPPIVHPCYYGIDTSVRKELIASAKGVEEIRQFIGADSLHYLSMEGLHRSLASISHDSMCYACFDSRYPIDIPCQNGEEGEKYVFE
;
A
#
# COMPACT_ATOMS: atom_id res chain seq x y z
N GLY A 1 -3.14 9.38 -11.92
CA GLY A 1 -4.24 9.97 -11.37
C GLY A 1 -4.50 11.44 -11.55
N LYS A 2 -5.57 11.90 -10.89
CA LYS A 2 -6.05 13.29 -11.00
C LYS A 2 -4.97 14.33 -10.64
N ILE A 3 -4.27 14.14 -9.51
CA ILE A 3 -3.22 15.07 -9.03
C ILE A 3 -2.10 15.20 -10.07
N VAL A 4 -1.61 14.09 -10.61
CA VAL A 4 -0.56 14.09 -11.63
C VAL A 4 -1.00 14.89 -12.87
N ARG A 5 -2.23 14.68 -13.32
CA ARG A 5 -2.80 15.44 -14.44
C ARG A 5 -2.87 16.93 -14.15
N MET A 6 -3.40 17.33 -12.98
CA MET A 6 -3.47 18.74 -12.57
C MET A 6 -2.09 19.40 -12.54
N LEU A 7 -1.07 18.71 -12.05
CA LEU A 7 0.30 19.22 -12.01
C LEU A 7 0.87 19.41 -13.43
N LYS A 8 0.61 18.49 -14.35
CA LYS A 8 1.00 18.63 -15.76
C LYS A 8 0.29 19.80 -16.44
N GLU A 9 -1.01 19.95 -16.21
CA GLU A 9 -1.81 21.08 -16.72
C GLU A 9 -1.31 22.42 -16.15
N ALA A 10 -0.80 22.44 -14.91
CA ALA A 10 -0.18 23.60 -14.29
C ALA A 10 1.24 23.90 -14.81
N GLY A 11 1.79 23.09 -15.72
CA GLY A 11 3.08 23.33 -16.37
C GLY A 11 4.26 22.59 -15.77
N ALA A 12 4.04 21.58 -14.92
CA ALA A 12 5.13 20.76 -14.43
C ALA A 12 5.82 20.00 -15.58
N LYS A 13 7.15 20.11 -15.70
CA LYS A 13 7.95 19.46 -16.74
C LYS A 13 8.11 17.97 -16.49
N ALA A 14 8.25 17.58 -15.23
CA ALA A 14 8.34 16.20 -14.78
C ALA A 14 7.67 16.04 -13.42
N ILE A 15 7.13 14.85 -13.13
CA ILE A 15 6.48 14.53 -11.87
C ILE A 15 7.05 13.24 -11.33
N HIS A 16 7.73 13.35 -10.19
CA HIS A 16 8.32 12.23 -9.47
C HIS A 16 7.53 11.98 -8.19
N MET A 17 6.99 10.77 -8.04
CA MET A 17 6.20 10.37 -6.88
C MET A 17 7.05 9.55 -5.92
N CYS A 18 7.16 10.01 -4.68
CA CYS A 18 7.78 9.25 -3.59
C CYS A 18 6.73 8.98 -2.52
N VAL A 19 6.50 7.72 -2.23
CA VAL A 19 5.55 7.26 -1.20
C VAL A 19 6.34 6.83 0.02
N SER A 20 6.04 7.41 1.18
CA SER A 20 6.76 7.20 2.44
C SER A 20 6.38 5.89 3.17
N SER A 21 5.75 4.96 2.46
CA SER A 21 5.42 3.62 2.95
C SER A 21 5.70 2.57 1.88
N PRO A 22 5.83 1.29 2.24
CA PRO A 22 5.75 0.19 1.28
C PRO A 22 4.38 0.15 0.57
N PRO A 23 4.27 -0.54 -0.59
CA PRO A 23 2.99 -0.75 -1.23
C PRO A 23 2.00 -1.48 -0.31
N ILE A 24 0.79 -0.96 -0.18
CA ILE A 24 -0.29 -1.62 0.56
C ILE A 24 -0.93 -2.65 -0.37
N VAL A 25 -0.75 -3.93 -0.06
CA VAL A 25 -1.19 -5.06 -0.89
C VAL A 25 -2.28 -5.90 -0.23
N HIS A 26 -2.53 -5.68 1.06
CA HIS A 26 -3.54 -6.37 1.85
C HIS A 26 -4.39 -5.37 2.64
N PRO A 27 -5.69 -5.67 2.89
CA PRO A 27 -6.54 -4.84 3.73
C PRO A 27 -6.09 -4.88 5.19
N CYS A 28 -6.51 -3.89 5.97
CA CYS A 28 -6.36 -3.87 7.41
C CYS A 28 -7.62 -4.42 8.08
N TYR A 29 -7.45 -5.38 9.00
CA TYR A 29 -8.54 -5.94 9.82
C TYR A 29 -8.54 -5.40 11.25
N TYR A 30 -7.68 -4.42 11.57
CA TYR A 30 -7.45 -3.93 12.93
C TYR A 30 -7.85 -2.46 13.13
N GLY A 31 -8.80 -1.98 12.34
CA GLY A 31 -9.43 -0.68 12.56
C GLY A 31 -9.04 0.44 11.61
N ILE A 32 -8.10 0.22 10.69
CA ILE A 32 -7.87 1.19 9.60
C ILE A 32 -8.82 0.86 8.46
N ASP A 33 -9.61 1.84 8.07
CA ASP A 33 -10.53 1.70 6.93
C ASP A 33 -9.77 1.69 5.61
N THR A 34 -9.29 0.52 5.23
CA THR A 34 -8.69 0.27 3.92
C THR A 34 -9.66 -0.49 3.02
N SER A 35 -9.61 -0.18 1.74
CA SER A 35 -10.39 -0.86 0.71
C SER A 35 -10.17 -2.38 0.74
N VAL A 36 -11.14 -3.13 0.26
CA VAL A 36 -10.99 -4.57 -0.01
C VAL A 36 -9.83 -4.81 -0.97
N ARG A 37 -9.20 -5.96 -0.89
CA ARG A 37 -7.96 -6.29 -1.61
C ARG A 37 -8.02 -5.96 -3.11
N LYS A 38 -9.14 -6.26 -3.78
CA LYS A 38 -9.32 -6.00 -5.22
C LYS A 38 -9.31 -4.51 -5.61
N GLU A 39 -9.56 -3.61 -4.66
CA GLU A 39 -9.50 -2.16 -4.87
C GLU A 39 -8.12 -1.57 -4.58
N LEU A 40 -7.25 -2.32 -3.91
CA LEU A 40 -5.87 -1.91 -3.66
C LEU A 40 -5.07 -2.07 -4.95
N ILE A 41 -4.66 -0.96 -5.56
CA ILE A 41 -3.95 -0.97 -6.83
C ILE A 41 -2.66 -1.83 -6.79
N ALA A 42 -1.96 -1.81 -5.66
CA ALA A 42 -0.72 -2.56 -5.47
C ALA A 42 -0.93 -4.07 -5.22
N SER A 43 -2.18 -4.52 -5.01
CA SER A 43 -2.49 -5.95 -4.96
C SER A 43 -2.58 -6.58 -6.34
N ALA A 44 -2.84 -5.78 -7.37
CA ALA A 44 -3.09 -6.23 -8.74
C ALA A 44 -1.99 -5.80 -9.73
N LYS A 45 -1.23 -4.73 -9.42
CA LYS A 45 -0.27 -4.10 -10.32
C LYS A 45 1.10 -3.92 -9.66
N GLY A 46 2.15 -4.16 -10.44
CA GLY A 46 3.52 -3.81 -10.05
C GLY A 46 3.75 -2.30 -10.05
N VAL A 47 4.86 -1.86 -9.42
CA VAL A 47 5.20 -0.43 -9.26
C VAL A 47 5.25 0.30 -10.60
N GLU A 48 5.83 -0.32 -11.63
CA GLU A 48 5.93 0.29 -12.95
C GLU A 48 4.56 0.44 -13.63
N GLU A 49 3.68 -0.54 -13.49
CA GLU A 49 2.31 -0.46 -14.01
C GLU A 49 1.49 0.61 -13.28
N ILE A 50 1.71 0.77 -11.96
CA ILE A 50 1.09 1.86 -11.18
C ILE A 50 1.62 3.20 -11.66
N ARG A 51 2.93 3.34 -11.89
CA ARG A 51 3.54 4.55 -12.42
C ARG A 51 2.88 4.97 -13.75
N GLN A 52 2.74 4.02 -14.68
CA GLN A 52 2.09 4.25 -15.97
C GLN A 52 0.62 4.63 -15.79
N PHE A 53 -0.10 3.91 -14.93
CA PHE A 53 -1.51 4.16 -14.65
C PHE A 53 -1.77 5.56 -14.08
N ILE A 54 -0.91 6.06 -13.18
CA ILE A 54 -1.03 7.42 -12.63
C ILE A 54 -0.47 8.49 -13.55
N GLY A 55 0.35 8.11 -14.55
CA GLY A 55 0.97 9.01 -15.52
C GLY A 55 2.16 9.79 -14.98
N ALA A 56 2.83 9.31 -13.93
CA ALA A 56 4.04 9.93 -13.38
C ALA A 56 5.29 9.55 -14.16
N ASP A 57 6.32 10.40 -14.11
CA ASP A 57 7.60 10.16 -14.75
C ASP A 57 8.44 9.16 -13.94
N SER A 58 8.30 9.15 -12.62
CA SER A 58 8.81 8.07 -11.75
C SER A 58 7.90 7.84 -10.55
N LEU A 59 7.97 6.63 -9.99
CA LEU A 59 7.26 6.24 -8.77
C LEU A 59 8.18 5.38 -7.91
N HIS A 60 8.37 5.79 -6.66
CA HIS A 60 9.16 5.07 -5.67
C HIS A 60 8.38 4.88 -4.38
N TYR A 61 8.40 3.68 -3.85
CA TYR A 61 7.88 3.35 -2.53
C TYR A 61 9.05 3.15 -1.56
N LEU A 62 8.82 3.44 -0.28
CA LEU A 62 9.75 3.04 0.77
C LEU A 62 9.83 1.51 0.81
N SER A 63 11.03 0.94 0.92
CA SER A 63 11.19 -0.50 1.11
C SER A 63 10.81 -0.91 2.54
N MET A 64 10.47 -2.19 2.76
CA MET A 64 10.23 -2.74 4.12
C MET A 64 11.48 -2.54 5.00
N GLU A 65 12.67 -2.77 4.45
CA GLU A 65 13.93 -2.54 5.17
C GLU A 65 14.12 -1.05 5.53
N GLY A 66 13.80 -0.13 4.62
CA GLY A 66 13.82 1.31 4.88
C GLY A 66 12.84 1.72 5.97
N LEU A 67 11.63 1.14 5.96
CA LEU A 67 10.64 1.35 7.01
C LEU A 67 11.17 0.86 8.38
N HIS A 68 11.70 -0.36 8.44
CA HIS A 68 12.29 -0.90 9.66
C HIS A 68 13.46 -0.04 10.18
N ARG A 69 14.34 0.42 9.30
CA ARG A 69 15.45 1.31 9.70
C ARG A 69 14.97 2.67 10.21
N SER A 70 13.91 3.22 9.64
CA SER A 70 13.34 4.50 10.12
C SER A 70 12.74 4.39 11.52
N LEU A 71 12.39 3.19 11.96
CA LEU A 71 11.80 2.86 13.25
C LEU A 71 12.77 2.14 14.19
N ALA A 72 14.08 2.28 13.96
CA ALA A 72 15.12 1.52 14.68
C ALA A 72 15.12 1.72 16.21
N SER A 73 14.51 2.81 16.71
CA SER A 73 14.33 3.05 18.15
C SER A 73 13.15 2.29 18.75
N ILE A 74 12.32 1.64 17.93
CA ILE A 74 11.12 0.93 18.36
C ILE A 74 11.31 -0.55 18.00
N SER A 75 10.93 -1.46 18.89
CA SER A 75 10.99 -2.89 18.60
C SER A 75 10.09 -3.24 17.41
N HIS A 76 10.64 -3.94 16.41
CA HIS A 76 9.89 -4.41 15.24
C HIS A 76 8.70 -5.29 15.63
N ASP A 77 8.85 -6.10 16.69
CA ASP A 77 7.82 -7.01 17.16
C ASP A 77 6.62 -6.29 17.82
N SER A 78 6.76 -4.99 18.11
CA SER A 78 5.68 -4.18 18.68
C SER A 78 4.81 -3.48 17.65
N MET A 79 5.07 -3.68 16.35
CA MET A 79 4.35 -3.03 15.25
C MET A 79 3.71 -4.04 14.29
N CYS A 80 2.58 -3.65 13.72
CA CYS A 80 1.88 -4.43 12.71
C CYS A 80 2.28 -3.97 11.30
N TYR A 81 2.70 -4.91 10.46
CA TYR A 81 3.04 -4.70 9.04
C TYR A 81 2.15 -5.50 8.09
N ALA A 82 1.05 -6.07 8.58
CA ALA A 82 0.22 -7.05 7.86
C ALA A 82 -0.32 -6.56 6.51
N CYS A 83 -0.64 -5.27 6.39
CA CYS A 83 -1.08 -4.69 5.11
C CYS A 83 0.02 -4.66 4.04
N PHE A 84 1.29 -4.81 4.41
CA PHE A 84 2.43 -4.87 3.49
C PHE A 84 2.87 -6.31 3.21
N ASP A 85 2.90 -7.21 4.24
CA ASP A 85 3.53 -8.52 4.18
C ASP A 85 2.58 -9.71 4.40
N SER A 86 1.28 -9.47 4.65
CA SER A 86 0.24 -10.46 4.97
C SER A 86 0.42 -11.23 6.28
N ARG A 87 1.34 -10.82 7.14
CA ARG A 87 1.56 -11.47 8.44
C ARG A 87 0.66 -10.85 9.50
N TYR A 88 -0.55 -11.37 9.61
CA TYR A 88 -1.51 -10.89 10.61
C TYR A 88 -1.19 -11.48 11.99
N PRO A 89 -1.21 -10.66 13.07
CA PRO A 89 -0.98 -11.14 14.44
C PRO A 89 -2.01 -12.15 14.94
N ILE A 90 -3.20 -12.14 14.36
CA ILE A 90 -4.31 -13.07 14.66
C ILE A 90 -4.71 -13.72 13.35
N ASP A 91 -5.01 -15.03 13.38
CA ASP A 91 -5.48 -15.74 12.20
C ASP A 91 -6.78 -15.14 11.68
N ILE A 92 -6.79 -14.81 10.39
CA ILE A 92 -7.98 -14.29 9.71
C ILE A 92 -8.76 -15.48 9.17
N PRO A 93 -10.02 -15.70 9.60
CA PRO A 93 -10.79 -16.91 9.31
C PRO A 93 -11.01 -17.23 7.82
N CYS A 94 -10.80 -16.26 6.93
CA CYS A 94 -11.14 -16.34 5.50
C CYS A 94 -9.95 -16.39 4.55
N GLN A 95 -8.76 -16.86 4.98
CA GLN A 95 -7.57 -16.98 4.10
C GLN A 95 -7.62 -18.18 3.12
N ASN A 96 -8.61 -19.04 3.21
CA ASN A 96 -8.73 -20.20 2.33
C ASN A 96 -9.56 -19.90 1.08
N GLY A 97 -9.00 -19.12 0.16
CA GLY A 97 -9.38 -19.13 -1.26
C GLY A 97 -10.56 -18.27 -1.69
N GLU A 98 -11.35 -17.72 -0.79
CA GLU A 98 -12.35 -16.70 -1.12
C GLU A 98 -11.99 -15.38 -0.44
N GLU A 99 -12.10 -14.29 -1.18
CA GLU A 99 -11.81 -12.92 -0.74
C GLU A 99 -12.49 -12.66 0.59
N GLY A 100 -11.72 -12.61 1.68
CA GLY A 100 -12.25 -12.21 2.99
C GLY A 100 -12.84 -10.82 2.86
N GLU A 101 -14.14 -10.74 2.75
CA GLU A 101 -14.81 -9.45 2.74
C GLU A 101 -14.63 -8.80 4.12
N LYS A 102 -14.37 -7.50 4.11
CA LYS A 102 -14.15 -6.65 5.29
C LYS A 102 -15.27 -6.76 6.35
N TYR A 103 -16.41 -7.32 5.96
CA TYR A 103 -17.64 -7.42 6.75
C TYR A 103 -17.80 -8.74 7.51
N VAL A 104 -16.81 -9.61 7.53
CA VAL A 104 -16.87 -10.90 8.25
C VAL A 104 -16.94 -10.70 9.78
N PHE A 105 -16.63 -9.48 10.27
CA PHE A 105 -16.58 -9.15 11.68
C PHE A 105 -17.68 -8.17 12.13
N GLU A 106 -18.59 -7.78 11.24
CA GLU A 106 -19.82 -7.06 11.56
C GLU A 106 -20.98 -8.07 11.66
#